data_54bfd067bc1d8e6f32ce1eb06f980470
#
_entry.id   54bfd067bc1d8e6f32ce1eb06f980470
#
_cell.length_a   1.000
_cell.length_b   1.000
_cell.length_c   1.000
_cell.angle_alpha   90.00
_cell.angle_beta   90.00
_cell.angle_gamma   90.00
#
_symmetry.space_group_name_H-M   'P 1'
#
loop_
_entity.id
_entity.type
_entity.pdbx_description
1 polymer ?
#
loop_
_entity_poly.entity_id
_entity_poly.type
_entity_poly.pdbx_seq_one_letter_code
_entity_poly.pdbx_strand_id
1 'polypeptide(L)'
;DRTVYLMTRDNMPEGDTGASGVGRQFSDGDAPAGPLRINVPAHVASNFEGVVGRVDGRLWKLVRTFDDPATWTEPGVRQLAANGLRGEEYRTEPLADQWELYDLTADPVEHVNRWRDDSTSAVFDHLRVVLKEERARSVPERNEPWPYARRRPTTPPTKRVPPPARLLRKGLQKLGLHPDDPDARDFELLGKRALIVCTNHGVLDIGKATGVFASEMTVPYYAFLDAGMFVDLASPNGGVIPVDPQSVKPVIRSAEDDRFLADDDLREKVGNSMAIADVDIASYDVVFLAGGWGAAFDLGTSDALGAKITEANELGKVIGGVCHGPLGLLKATASDGRPLVEGRRISAVTDKQVRELGIESTPQHPERELRAVGAVFESESARRDPLANHWVVD
;
A
#
# COMPACT_ATOMS: atom_id res chain seq x y z
N ASP A 1 42.38 16.11 -3.34
CA ASP A 1 41.87 14.75 -3.36
C ASP A 1 40.48 14.77 -3.96
N ARG A 2 40.24 13.96 -4.98
CA ARG A 2 38.98 13.95 -5.72
C ARG A 2 38.15 12.78 -5.26
N THR A 3 36.99 13.04 -4.68
CA THR A 3 35.99 12.01 -4.40
C THR A 3 35.17 11.73 -5.66
N VAL A 4 34.97 10.47 -5.97
CA VAL A 4 34.06 10.04 -7.06
C VAL A 4 32.78 9.53 -6.46
N TYR A 5 31.66 10.11 -6.89
CA TYR A 5 30.32 9.66 -6.54
C TYR A 5 29.77 8.78 -7.69
N LEU A 6 29.27 7.64 -7.32
CA LEU A 6 28.67 6.66 -8.24
C LEU A 6 27.23 6.42 -7.81
N MET A 7 26.33 6.38 -8.77
CA MET A 7 24.94 6.05 -8.54
C MET A 7 24.35 5.28 -9.72
N THR A 8 23.65 4.22 -9.43
CA THR A 8 22.60 3.72 -10.32
C THR A 8 21.29 3.78 -9.59
N ARG A 9 20.28 4.10 -10.32
CA ARG A 9 18.94 4.20 -9.80
C ARG A 9 18.01 3.42 -10.70
N ASP A 10 17.18 2.62 -10.07
CA ASP A 10 16.08 1.98 -10.74
C ASP A 10 15.00 3.02 -10.99
N ASN A 11 14.99 3.56 -12.19
CA ASN A 11 13.98 4.50 -12.65
C ASN A 11 13.00 3.84 -13.61
N MET A 12 13.07 2.54 -13.72
CA MET A 12 12.11 1.83 -14.55
C MET A 12 10.81 1.66 -13.79
N PRO A 13 9.65 1.80 -14.45
CA PRO A 13 8.37 1.49 -13.84
C PRO A 13 8.40 0.03 -13.45
N GLU A 14 8.70 -0.20 -12.18
CA GLU A 14 8.54 -1.51 -11.57
C GLU A 14 7.08 -1.83 -11.50
N GLY A 15 6.75 -3.08 -11.71
CA GLY A 15 5.41 -3.57 -11.50
C GLY A 15 4.35 -3.14 -12.49
N ASP A 16 4.72 -2.57 -13.61
CA ASP A 16 3.74 -2.45 -14.66
C ASP A 16 3.39 -3.86 -15.18
N THR A 17 2.20 -4.30 -14.80
CA THR A 17 1.65 -5.65 -14.95
C THR A 17 1.40 -6.09 -16.39
N GLY A 18 1.86 -5.39 -17.36
CA GLY A 18 1.83 -5.87 -18.73
C GLY A 18 2.72 -7.09 -18.87
N ALA A 19 2.46 -8.05 -18.01
CA ALA A 19 2.89 -9.42 -18.06
C ALA A 19 3.69 -9.79 -19.30
N SER A 20 4.92 -9.59 -19.34
CA SER A 20 5.73 -10.42 -20.20
C SER A 20 7.14 -10.36 -19.71
N GLY A 21 7.54 -11.45 -19.14
CA GLY A 21 8.96 -11.67 -18.88
C GLY A 21 9.78 -11.38 -20.14
N VAL A 22 11.05 -11.12 -19.91
CA VAL A 22 12.09 -10.82 -20.93
C VAL A 22 11.97 -11.70 -22.19
N GLY A 23 11.41 -12.91 -22.10
CA GLY A 23 11.20 -13.81 -23.23
C GLY A 23 10.21 -13.33 -24.30
N ARG A 24 9.31 -12.41 -24.01
CA ARG A 24 8.38 -11.86 -25.03
C ARG A 24 8.91 -10.63 -25.75
N GLN A 25 9.94 -9.98 -25.21
CA GLN A 25 10.54 -8.79 -25.84
C GLN A 25 11.38 -9.11 -27.08
N PHE A 26 11.76 -10.36 -27.28
CA PHE A 26 12.66 -10.76 -28.35
C PHE A 26 12.03 -11.66 -29.42
N SER A 27 10.73 -11.94 -29.34
CA SER A 27 10.12 -12.96 -30.21
C SER A 27 9.35 -12.44 -31.42
N ASP A 28 8.99 -11.17 -31.52
CA ASP A 28 8.30 -10.67 -32.73
C ASP A 28 8.47 -9.16 -32.91
N GLY A 29 8.69 -8.73 -34.13
CA GLY A 29 9.03 -7.37 -34.55
C GLY A 29 7.97 -6.28 -34.30
N ASP A 30 6.91 -6.56 -33.54
CA ASP A 30 5.86 -5.65 -33.13
C ASP A 30 5.82 -5.41 -31.62
N ALA A 31 6.97 -5.45 -30.94
CA ALA A 31 7.02 -5.06 -29.55
C ALA A 31 6.61 -3.58 -29.42
N PRO A 32 5.56 -3.24 -28.67
CA PRO A 32 5.23 -1.85 -28.39
C PRO A 32 6.46 -1.22 -27.73
N ALA A 33 6.80 -0.01 -28.18
CA ALA A 33 7.90 0.77 -27.62
C ALA A 33 7.58 1.14 -26.16
N GLY A 34 7.67 0.16 -25.25
CA GLY A 34 7.56 0.32 -23.82
C GLY A 34 8.95 0.32 -23.18
N PRO A 35 9.09 0.89 -21.98
CA PRO A 35 10.36 0.85 -21.26
C PRO A 35 10.78 -0.59 -21.02
N LEU A 36 12.07 -0.84 -21.15
CA LEU A 36 12.67 -2.12 -20.82
C LEU A 36 12.38 -2.46 -19.36
N ARG A 37 11.83 -3.63 -19.10
CA ARG A 37 11.55 -4.07 -17.74
C ARG A 37 12.64 -5.00 -17.29
N ILE A 38 13.23 -4.69 -16.14
CA ILE A 38 14.22 -5.53 -15.50
C ILE A 38 13.51 -6.30 -14.38
N ASN A 39 13.67 -7.61 -14.39
CA ASN A 39 13.27 -8.44 -13.27
C ASN A 39 14.20 -8.16 -12.10
N VAL A 40 13.65 -7.64 -11.01
CA VAL A 40 14.39 -7.39 -9.78
C VAL A 40 14.09 -8.55 -8.82
N PRO A 41 15.11 -9.25 -8.31
CA PRO A 41 14.88 -10.30 -7.31
C PRO A 41 14.21 -9.75 -6.06
N ALA A 42 13.29 -10.53 -5.48
CA ALA A 42 12.51 -10.15 -4.31
C ALA A 42 13.33 -9.71 -3.08
N HIS A 43 14.58 -10.18 -3.01
CA HIS A 43 15.44 -9.98 -1.84
C HIS A 43 16.60 -9.00 -2.09
N VAL A 44 16.59 -8.30 -3.22
CA VAL A 44 17.64 -7.34 -3.58
C VAL A 44 17.02 -5.97 -3.77
N ALA A 45 17.56 -4.98 -3.08
CA ALA A 45 17.23 -3.59 -3.35
C ALA A 45 17.77 -3.17 -4.72
N SER A 46 17.06 -2.31 -5.42
CA SER A 46 17.32 -2.01 -6.83
C SER A 46 18.19 -0.80 -7.07
N ASN A 47 18.38 0.02 -6.05
CA ASN A 47 19.20 1.21 -6.17
C ASN A 47 20.53 0.99 -5.50
N PHE A 48 21.59 1.53 -6.09
CA PHE A 48 22.84 1.65 -5.38
C PHE A 48 23.44 3.04 -5.53
N GLU A 49 24.18 3.45 -4.53
CA GLU A 49 24.99 4.65 -4.53
C GLU A 49 26.31 4.36 -3.82
N GLY A 50 27.34 5.09 -4.17
CA GLY A 50 28.62 4.88 -3.54
C GLY A 50 29.59 6.04 -3.74
N VAL A 51 30.62 6.05 -2.92
CA VAL A 51 31.74 6.98 -3.03
C VAL A 51 33.05 6.23 -3.01
N VAL A 52 33.97 6.75 -3.81
CA VAL A 52 35.39 6.34 -3.75
C VAL A 52 36.19 7.56 -3.34
N GLY A 53 36.93 7.43 -2.24
CA GLY A 53 37.71 8.53 -1.68
C GLY A 53 38.90 8.07 -0.86
N ARG A 54 39.79 9.00 -0.50
CA ARG A 54 40.94 8.72 0.35
C ARG A 54 40.65 9.07 1.80
N VAL A 55 40.94 8.10 2.68
CA VAL A 55 40.93 8.29 4.14
C VAL A 55 42.29 7.83 4.65
N ASP A 56 42.98 8.67 5.38
CA ASP A 56 44.31 8.40 5.94
C ASP A 56 45.34 7.87 4.90
N GLY A 57 45.28 8.46 3.70
CA GLY A 57 46.20 8.10 2.60
C GLY A 57 45.80 6.82 1.84
N ARG A 58 44.84 6.05 2.31
CA ARG A 58 44.35 4.83 1.65
C ARG A 58 43.10 5.13 0.82
N LEU A 59 42.96 4.42 -0.29
CA LEU A 59 41.79 4.54 -1.16
C LEU A 59 40.70 3.56 -0.68
N TRP A 60 39.52 4.08 -0.46
CA TRP A 60 38.37 3.32 0.01
C TRP A 60 37.19 3.49 -0.92
N LYS A 61 36.33 2.47 -0.99
CA LYS A 61 35.04 2.51 -1.64
C LYS A 61 33.96 2.13 -0.65
N LEU A 62 32.96 2.99 -0.49
CA LEU A 62 31.73 2.70 0.24
C LEU A 62 30.58 2.61 -0.75
N VAL A 63 29.78 1.56 -0.63
CA VAL A 63 28.56 1.35 -1.44
C VAL A 63 27.38 1.13 -0.49
N ARG A 64 26.26 1.71 -0.86
CA ARG A 64 24.94 1.47 -0.26
C ARG A 64 24.02 0.93 -1.34
N THR A 65 23.41 -0.23 -1.07
CA THR A 65 22.30 -0.76 -1.87
C THR A 65 21.02 -0.56 -1.08
N PHE A 66 20.02 0.06 -1.70
CA PHE A 66 18.82 0.50 -0.98
C PHE A 66 17.57 0.48 -1.85
N ASP A 67 16.42 0.41 -1.22
CA ASP A 67 15.14 0.69 -1.83
C ASP A 67 14.79 2.17 -1.67
N ASP A 68 14.05 2.70 -2.65
CA ASP A 68 13.50 4.04 -2.56
C ASP A 68 11.99 3.98 -2.87
N PRO A 69 11.12 3.93 -1.83
CA PRO A 69 9.68 3.86 -2.02
C PRO A 69 9.10 5.00 -2.86
N ALA A 70 9.79 6.15 -2.91
CA ALA A 70 9.36 7.29 -3.74
C ALA A 70 9.43 7.02 -5.25
N THR A 71 10.14 5.97 -5.65
CA THR A 71 10.25 5.56 -7.06
C THR A 71 9.33 4.41 -7.46
N TRP A 72 8.60 3.87 -6.50
CA TRP A 72 7.68 2.76 -6.77
C TRP A 72 6.51 3.23 -7.63
N THR A 73 6.07 2.36 -8.55
CA THR A 73 5.02 2.69 -9.53
C THR A 73 3.64 2.84 -8.93
N GLU A 74 3.39 2.20 -7.81
CA GLU A 74 2.12 2.24 -7.09
C GLU A 74 2.39 2.63 -5.64
N PRO A 75 1.55 3.48 -5.02
CA PRO A 75 1.73 3.89 -3.65
C PRO A 75 1.82 2.69 -2.70
N GLY A 76 2.93 2.61 -1.96
CA GLY A 76 3.15 1.56 -0.97
C GLY A 76 3.35 0.15 -1.53
N VAL A 77 3.48 -0.01 -2.86
CA VAL A 77 3.64 -1.32 -3.48
C VAL A 77 4.79 -1.30 -4.47
N ARG A 78 5.72 -2.19 -4.27
CA ARG A 78 6.74 -2.54 -5.25
C ARG A 78 6.42 -3.91 -5.83
N GLN A 79 6.12 -3.95 -7.11
CA GLN A 79 5.97 -5.22 -7.81
C GLN A 79 7.34 -5.76 -8.17
N LEU A 80 7.59 -6.97 -7.73
CA LEU A 80 8.78 -7.73 -8.07
C LEU A 80 8.40 -8.79 -9.10
N ALA A 81 9.23 -8.98 -10.11
CA ALA A 81 9.04 -10.10 -10.99
C ALA A 81 9.42 -11.39 -10.26
N ALA A 82 8.51 -12.32 -10.18
CA ALA A 82 8.84 -13.66 -9.73
C ALA A 82 9.81 -14.31 -10.72
N ASN A 83 10.75 -15.07 -10.19
CA ASN A 83 11.74 -15.83 -10.97
C ASN A 83 11.06 -16.75 -12.00
N GLY A 84 10.74 -16.19 -13.15
CA GLY A 84 10.47 -16.90 -14.41
C GLY A 84 9.22 -17.76 -14.52
N LEU A 85 8.51 -18.08 -13.46
CA LEU A 85 7.39 -19.03 -13.49
C LEU A 85 6.29 -18.67 -12.48
N ARG A 86 5.29 -17.92 -12.90
CA ARG A 86 3.97 -17.87 -12.29
C ARG A 86 3.89 -17.35 -10.86
N GLY A 87 4.14 -16.09 -10.65
CA GLY A 87 3.78 -15.41 -9.42
C GLY A 87 4.33 -14.00 -9.47
N GLU A 88 3.47 -13.05 -9.29
CA GLU A 88 3.88 -11.68 -9.04
C GLU A 88 4.19 -11.62 -7.55
N GLU A 89 5.44 -11.32 -7.20
CA GLU A 89 5.82 -11.01 -5.82
C GLU A 89 5.72 -9.52 -5.62
N TYR A 90 5.21 -9.12 -4.48
CA TYR A 90 5.02 -7.73 -4.14
C TYR A 90 5.70 -7.42 -2.82
N ARG A 91 6.14 -6.20 -2.66
CA ARG A 91 6.74 -5.72 -1.43
C ARG A 91 6.20 -4.34 -1.10
N THR A 92 5.79 -4.17 0.15
CA THR A 92 5.24 -2.91 0.65
C THR A 92 6.21 -2.17 1.58
N GLU A 93 7.20 -2.89 2.08
CA GLU A 93 8.24 -2.32 2.92
C GLU A 93 9.58 -2.32 2.19
N PRO A 94 10.35 -1.24 2.30
CA PRO A 94 11.69 -1.20 1.73
C PRO A 94 12.60 -2.21 2.44
N LEU A 95 13.49 -2.83 1.68
CA LEU A 95 14.56 -3.61 2.27
C LEU A 95 15.49 -2.68 3.06
N ALA A 96 16.00 -3.20 4.17
CA ALA A 96 17.02 -2.50 4.93
C ALA A 96 18.26 -2.24 4.05
N ASP A 97 18.87 -1.08 4.26
CA ASP A 97 20.09 -0.72 3.56
C ASP A 97 21.17 -1.80 3.70
N GLN A 98 21.77 -2.16 2.59
CA GLN A 98 22.90 -3.06 2.55
C GLN A 98 24.17 -2.23 2.25
N TRP A 99 25.21 -2.46 3.03
CA TRP A 99 26.44 -1.69 2.95
C TRP A 99 27.63 -2.54 2.59
N GLU A 100 28.52 -1.98 1.79
CA GLU A 100 29.79 -2.58 1.42
C GLU A 100 30.89 -1.55 1.59
N LEU A 101 32.01 -1.94 2.22
CA LEU A 101 33.19 -1.12 2.42
C LEU A 101 34.42 -1.90 1.95
N TYR A 102 35.16 -1.34 1.01
CA TYR A 102 36.34 -1.95 0.45
C TYR A 102 37.57 -1.03 0.58
N ASP A 103 38.68 -1.62 0.96
CA ASP A 103 39.98 -0.97 0.99
C ASP A 103 40.69 -1.22 -0.38
N LEU A 104 40.45 -0.36 -1.32
CA LEU A 104 41.01 -0.52 -2.67
C LEU A 104 42.52 -0.41 -2.74
N THR A 105 43.21 0.06 -1.67
CA THR A 105 44.69 0.08 -1.60
C THR A 105 45.26 -1.30 -1.32
N ALA A 106 44.60 -2.07 -0.44
CA ALA A 106 45.03 -3.42 -0.07
C ALA A 106 44.33 -4.51 -0.88
N ASP A 107 43.10 -4.24 -1.29
CA ASP A 107 42.19 -5.18 -1.96
C ASP A 107 41.56 -4.49 -3.20
N PRO A 108 42.29 -4.28 -4.29
CA PRO A 108 41.78 -3.59 -5.46
C PRO A 108 40.72 -4.39 -6.25
N VAL A 109 40.50 -5.65 -5.92
CA VAL A 109 39.51 -6.55 -6.52
C VAL A 109 38.27 -6.78 -5.66
N GLU A 110 38.20 -6.06 -4.52
CA GLU A 110 37.00 -6.01 -3.68
C GLU A 110 36.55 -7.38 -3.13
N HIS A 111 37.48 -8.25 -2.74
CA HIS A 111 37.19 -9.57 -2.22
C HIS A 111 36.63 -9.56 -0.80
N VAL A 112 37.02 -8.57 0.02
CA VAL A 112 36.69 -8.53 1.43
C VAL A 112 35.86 -7.31 1.76
N ASN A 113 34.56 -7.52 2.00
CA ASN A 113 33.67 -6.48 2.51
C ASN A 113 33.93 -6.24 4.00
N ARG A 114 34.36 -5.02 4.34
CA ARG A 114 34.80 -4.62 5.69
C ARG A 114 33.79 -3.77 6.47
N TRP A 115 32.58 -3.61 5.98
CA TRP A 115 31.63 -2.68 6.59
C TRP A 115 31.22 -3.04 8.03
N ARG A 116 31.38 -4.32 8.43
CA ARG A 116 31.12 -4.81 9.80
C ARG A 116 32.40 -4.98 10.65
N ASP A 117 33.50 -4.52 10.14
CA ASP A 117 34.79 -4.65 10.82
C ASP A 117 34.97 -3.49 11.79
N ASP A 118 35.09 -3.75 13.09
CA ASP A 118 35.21 -2.71 14.11
C ASP A 118 36.44 -1.79 13.84
N SER A 119 37.50 -2.35 13.29
CA SER A 119 38.72 -1.60 12.94
C SER A 119 38.53 -0.57 11.81
N THR A 120 37.44 -0.67 11.04
CA THR A 120 37.14 0.23 9.93
C THR A 120 35.91 1.10 10.17
N SER A 121 35.31 1.04 11.37
CA SER A 121 34.09 1.79 11.70
C SER A 121 34.24 3.30 11.51
N ALA A 122 35.39 3.88 11.87
CA ALA A 122 35.66 5.31 11.69
C ALA A 122 35.74 5.69 10.19
N VAL A 123 36.28 4.81 9.36
CA VAL A 123 36.35 5.00 7.89
C VAL A 123 34.94 4.91 7.31
N PHE A 124 34.15 3.94 7.74
CA PHE A 124 32.76 3.77 7.33
C PHE A 124 31.94 5.02 7.67
N ASP A 125 31.99 5.50 8.91
CA ASP A 125 31.24 6.68 9.34
C ASP A 125 31.65 7.94 8.58
N HIS A 126 32.95 8.13 8.34
CA HIS A 126 33.45 9.25 7.55
C HIS A 126 32.91 9.20 6.11
N LEU A 127 33.04 8.05 5.44
CA LEU A 127 32.60 7.92 4.05
C LEU A 127 31.07 7.98 3.92
N ARG A 128 30.32 7.58 4.94
CA ARG A 128 28.86 7.74 4.97
C ARG A 128 28.44 9.21 5.02
N VAL A 129 29.18 10.05 5.73
CA VAL A 129 28.97 11.51 5.71
C VAL A 129 29.27 12.06 4.31
N VAL A 130 30.43 11.69 3.74
CA VAL A 130 30.81 12.10 2.38
C VAL A 130 29.77 11.66 1.35
N LEU A 131 29.29 10.42 1.44
CA LEU A 131 28.24 9.91 0.54
C LEU A 131 26.96 10.77 0.62
N LYS A 132 26.53 11.13 1.83
CA LYS A 132 25.36 12.00 2.05
C LYS A 132 25.56 13.39 1.44
N GLU A 133 26.74 13.98 1.61
CA GLU A 133 27.06 15.30 1.05
C GLU A 133 27.13 15.27 -0.48
N GLU A 134 27.77 14.25 -1.05
CA GLU A 134 27.87 14.06 -2.50
C GLU A 134 26.49 13.81 -3.13
N ARG A 135 25.66 13.03 -2.45
CA ARG A 135 24.26 12.82 -2.87
C ARG A 135 23.48 14.14 -2.88
N ALA A 136 23.54 14.91 -1.79
CA ALA A 136 22.85 16.19 -1.68
C ALA A 136 23.29 17.18 -2.76
N ARG A 137 24.56 17.12 -3.17
CA ARG A 137 25.11 17.97 -4.22
C ARG A 137 24.74 17.51 -5.64
N SER A 138 24.68 16.19 -5.84
CA SER A 138 24.59 15.59 -7.18
C SER A 138 23.18 15.15 -7.56
N VAL A 139 22.33 14.92 -6.57
CA VAL A 139 20.95 14.40 -6.75
C VAL A 139 19.98 15.42 -6.21
N PRO A 140 19.09 16.00 -7.01
CA PRO A 140 18.03 16.89 -6.52
C PRO A 140 17.17 16.19 -5.46
N GLU A 141 16.73 16.94 -4.46
CA GLU A 141 15.90 16.41 -3.35
C GLU A 141 14.63 15.69 -3.83
N ARG A 142 14.08 16.12 -4.95
CA ARG A 142 13.04 15.36 -5.64
C ARG A 142 13.69 14.59 -6.78
N ASN A 143 13.80 13.31 -6.57
CA ASN A 143 14.07 12.39 -7.66
C ASN A 143 12.88 12.38 -8.60
N GLU A 144 12.95 13.24 -9.59
CA GLU A 144 11.96 13.14 -10.64
C GLU A 144 12.15 11.80 -11.37
N PRO A 145 11.08 11.03 -11.55
CA PRO A 145 11.15 9.82 -12.37
C PRO A 145 11.80 10.15 -13.71
N TRP A 146 12.54 9.22 -14.26
CA TRP A 146 13.09 9.38 -15.60
C TRP A 146 12.04 9.90 -16.57
N PRO A 147 12.40 10.72 -17.56
CA PRO A 147 11.46 11.25 -18.55
C PRO A 147 10.60 10.17 -19.22
N TYR A 148 11.10 8.96 -19.26
CA TYR A 148 10.36 7.80 -19.76
C TYR A 148 9.28 7.28 -18.79
N ALA A 149 9.47 7.42 -17.48
CA ALA A 149 8.44 7.17 -16.48
C ALA A 149 7.35 8.27 -16.48
N ARG A 150 7.72 9.50 -16.89
CA ARG A 150 6.80 10.64 -17.05
C ARG A 150 5.90 10.57 -18.28
N ARG A 151 6.09 9.62 -19.18
CA ARG A 151 5.15 9.40 -20.29
C ARG A 151 3.88 8.65 -19.87
N ARG A 152 3.40 8.85 -18.65
CA ARG A 152 1.96 8.75 -18.46
C ARG A 152 1.35 9.94 -19.20
N PRO A 153 0.43 9.71 -20.14
CA PRO A 153 -0.34 10.80 -20.69
C PRO A 153 -0.94 11.55 -19.51
N THR A 154 -0.86 12.88 -19.50
CA THR A 154 -1.53 13.77 -18.53
C THR A 154 -3.06 13.66 -18.59
N THR A 155 -3.55 12.92 -19.54
CA THR A 155 -4.90 12.35 -19.53
C THR A 155 -4.71 10.87 -19.23
N PRO A 156 -5.31 10.30 -18.15
CA PRO A 156 -5.30 8.86 -18.00
C PRO A 156 -5.78 8.33 -19.35
N PRO A 157 -5.04 7.39 -19.98
CA PRO A 157 -5.62 6.72 -21.10
C PRO A 157 -6.93 6.17 -20.54
N THR A 158 -8.04 6.58 -21.09
CA THR A 158 -9.22 5.75 -21.04
C THR A 158 -8.76 4.48 -21.76
N LYS A 159 -8.03 3.63 -21.01
CA LYS A 159 -7.70 2.28 -21.49
C LYS A 159 -9.05 1.71 -21.77
N ARG A 160 -9.43 1.70 -23.05
CA ARG A 160 -10.67 1.06 -23.47
C ARG A 160 -10.57 -0.33 -22.87
N VAL A 161 -11.35 -0.56 -21.82
CA VAL A 161 -11.48 -1.87 -21.21
C VAL A 161 -11.71 -2.84 -22.36
N PRO A 162 -10.87 -3.87 -22.54
CA PRO A 162 -11.03 -4.79 -23.65
C PRO A 162 -12.48 -5.29 -23.71
N PRO A 163 -13.09 -5.48 -24.87
CA PRO A 163 -14.49 -5.87 -24.98
C PRO A 163 -14.93 -7.00 -24.05
N PRO A 164 -14.14 -8.10 -23.85
CA PRO A 164 -14.51 -9.14 -22.89
C PRO A 164 -14.49 -8.66 -21.42
N ALA A 165 -13.58 -7.76 -21.04
CA ALA A 165 -13.52 -7.21 -19.68
C ALA A 165 -14.69 -6.24 -19.41
N ARG A 166 -15.17 -5.52 -20.43
CA ARG A 166 -16.37 -4.66 -20.36
C ARG A 166 -17.65 -5.47 -20.15
N LEU A 167 -17.77 -6.61 -20.82
CA LEU A 167 -18.89 -7.53 -20.65
C LEU A 167 -18.90 -8.15 -19.26
N LEU A 168 -17.72 -8.54 -18.75
CA LEU A 168 -17.58 -9.08 -17.41
C LEU A 168 -17.90 -8.03 -16.34
N ARG A 169 -17.37 -6.79 -16.47
CA ARG A 169 -17.71 -5.65 -15.59
C ARG A 169 -19.21 -5.40 -15.54
N LYS A 170 -19.87 -5.32 -16.70
CA LYS A 170 -21.34 -5.17 -16.76
C LYS A 170 -22.09 -6.34 -16.12
N GLY A 171 -21.56 -7.54 -16.26
CA GLY A 171 -22.09 -8.73 -15.57
C GLY A 171 -21.97 -8.62 -14.05
N LEU A 172 -20.82 -8.19 -13.56
CA LEU A 172 -20.56 -7.97 -12.13
C LEU A 172 -21.42 -6.84 -11.56
N GLN A 173 -21.59 -5.72 -12.29
CA GLN A 173 -22.49 -4.62 -11.90
C GLN A 173 -23.95 -5.09 -11.78
N LYS A 174 -24.45 -5.87 -12.73
CA LYS A 174 -25.80 -6.44 -12.67
C LYS A 174 -26.02 -7.41 -11.50
N LEU A 175 -24.96 -8.03 -11.02
CA LEU A 175 -25.00 -8.98 -9.92
C LEU A 175 -24.73 -8.31 -8.56
N GLY A 176 -24.54 -6.98 -8.53
CA GLY A 176 -24.17 -6.25 -7.31
C GLY A 176 -22.78 -6.57 -6.76
N LEU A 177 -21.90 -7.10 -7.62
CA LEU A 177 -20.54 -7.51 -7.27
C LEU A 177 -19.46 -6.50 -7.65
N HIS A 178 -19.84 -5.47 -8.38
CA HIS A 178 -18.97 -4.36 -8.73
C HIS A 178 -19.20 -3.21 -7.73
N PRO A 179 -18.17 -2.53 -7.26
CA PRO A 179 -18.32 -1.44 -6.29
C PRO A 179 -19.11 -0.23 -6.80
N ASP A 180 -19.26 -0.06 -8.13
CA ASP A 180 -20.13 1.00 -8.66
C ASP A 180 -21.60 0.68 -8.37
N ASP A 181 -22.23 1.51 -7.55
CA ASP A 181 -23.68 1.45 -7.28
C ASP A 181 -24.42 2.46 -8.16
N PRO A 182 -25.28 2.00 -9.08
CA PRO A 182 -26.07 2.91 -9.94
C PRO A 182 -27.16 3.67 -9.16
N ASP A 183 -27.48 3.26 -7.94
CA ASP A 183 -28.53 3.86 -7.10
C ASP A 183 -27.95 4.78 -6.02
N ALA A 184 -26.65 5.08 -6.05
CA ALA A 184 -26.01 6.01 -5.12
C ALA A 184 -26.72 7.37 -5.12
N ARG A 185 -26.98 7.91 -3.92
CA ARG A 185 -27.66 9.19 -3.75
C ARG A 185 -26.64 10.28 -3.43
N ASP A 186 -26.88 11.47 -3.98
CA ASP A 186 -26.12 12.66 -3.64
C ASP A 186 -26.56 13.20 -2.27
N PHE A 187 -25.58 13.55 -1.42
CA PHE A 187 -25.78 14.19 -0.15
C PHE A 187 -24.98 15.50 -0.10
N GLU A 188 -25.50 16.47 0.64
CA GLU A 188 -24.78 17.69 0.97
C GLU A 188 -24.37 17.68 2.44
N LEU A 189 -23.05 17.57 2.69
CA LEU A 189 -22.46 17.51 4.02
C LEU A 189 -21.37 18.56 4.19
N LEU A 190 -21.65 19.78 3.73
CA LEU A 190 -20.72 20.91 3.71
C LEU A 190 -20.13 21.17 5.11
N GLY A 191 -18.80 21.29 5.15
CA GLY A 191 -18.06 21.64 6.37
C GLY A 191 -17.92 20.49 7.39
N LYS A 192 -18.48 19.32 7.11
CA LYS A 192 -18.25 18.11 7.90
C LYS A 192 -16.89 17.48 7.59
N ARG A 193 -16.40 16.65 8.49
CA ARG A 193 -15.11 15.98 8.34
C ARG A 193 -15.26 14.47 8.49
N ALA A 194 -14.65 13.73 7.59
CA ALA A 194 -14.57 12.28 7.63
C ALA A 194 -13.11 11.83 7.77
N LEU A 195 -12.91 10.82 8.59
CA LEU A 195 -11.64 10.09 8.72
C LEU A 195 -11.84 8.70 8.14
N ILE A 196 -11.02 8.30 7.19
CA ILE A 196 -10.97 6.93 6.71
C ILE A 196 -9.72 6.27 7.26
N VAL A 197 -9.90 5.16 7.95
CA VAL A 197 -8.80 4.38 8.54
C VAL A 197 -8.54 3.17 7.68
N CYS A 198 -7.30 3.02 7.23
CA CYS A 198 -6.82 1.94 6.40
C CYS A 198 -5.71 1.15 7.11
N THR A 199 -5.39 -0.03 6.59
CA THR A 199 -4.28 -0.85 7.07
C THR A 199 -2.91 -0.30 6.69
N ASN A 200 -1.87 -0.63 7.49
CA ASN A 200 -0.47 -0.52 7.08
C ASN A 200 0.10 -1.85 6.55
N HIS A 201 -0.68 -2.94 6.66
CA HIS A 201 -0.17 -4.27 6.32
C HIS A 201 -0.33 -4.55 4.83
N GLY A 202 0.77 -4.88 4.16
CA GLY A 202 0.81 -4.98 2.71
C GLY A 202 1.20 -6.34 2.12
N VAL A 203 1.45 -7.36 2.93
CA VAL A 203 1.89 -8.68 2.44
C VAL A 203 1.21 -9.80 3.21
N LEU A 204 0.57 -10.71 2.51
CA LEU A 204 0.03 -11.94 3.11
C LEU A 204 1.16 -12.91 3.51
N ASP A 205 0.91 -13.79 4.46
CA ASP A 205 1.87 -14.81 4.92
C ASP A 205 2.41 -15.71 3.79
N ILE A 206 1.68 -15.79 2.70
CA ILE A 206 2.08 -16.51 1.47
C ILE A 206 2.93 -15.67 0.50
N GLY A 207 3.38 -14.47 0.93
CA GLY A 207 4.23 -13.58 0.12
C GLY A 207 3.52 -12.80 -0.98
N LYS A 208 2.17 -12.82 -1.03
CA LYS A 208 1.41 -11.98 -1.96
C LYS A 208 1.19 -10.59 -1.40
N ALA A 209 1.34 -9.57 -2.24
CA ALA A 209 0.94 -8.22 -1.90
C ALA A 209 -0.56 -8.16 -1.61
N THR A 210 -0.89 -7.34 -0.63
CA THR A 210 -2.23 -6.99 -0.23
C THR A 210 -2.25 -5.55 0.27
N GLY A 211 -3.26 -5.19 1.02
CA GLY A 211 -3.42 -3.86 1.60
C GLY A 211 -4.89 -3.53 1.76
N VAL A 212 -5.21 -2.24 1.70
CA VAL A 212 -6.60 -1.79 1.57
C VAL A 212 -7.14 -2.19 0.19
N PHE A 213 -8.35 -2.67 0.12
CA PHE A 213 -9.01 -2.87 -1.16
C PHE A 213 -9.40 -1.50 -1.71
N ALA A 214 -8.90 -1.13 -2.91
CA ALA A 214 -8.95 0.25 -3.40
C ALA A 214 -10.33 0.89 -3.27
N SER A 215 -11.38 0.25 -3.78
CA SER A 215 -12.75 0.78 -3.75
C SER A 215 -13.33 0.93 -2.33
N GLU A 216 -12.81 0.19 -1.35
CA GLU A 216 -13.24 0.32 0.05
C GLU A 216 -12.69 1.58 0.72
N MET A 217 -11.65 2.17 0.15
CA MET A 217 -11.10 3.47 0.52
C MET A 217 -11.60 4.58 -0.43
N THR A 218 -11.51 4.36 -1.73
CA THR A 218 -11.75 5.40 -2.74
C THR A 218 -13.22 5.77 -2.89
N VAL A 219 -14.13 4.79 -2.83
CA VAL A 219 -15.58 5.06 -2.93
C VAL A 219 -16.05 5.93 -1.77
N PRO A 220 -15.83 5.58 -0.50
CA PRO A 220 -16.21 6.47 0.60
C PRO A 220 -15.44 7.79 0.60
N TYR A 221 -14.16 7.80 0.19
CA TYR A 221 -13.38 9.02 0.09
C TYR A 221 -14.04 10.04 -0.84
N TYR A 222 -14.34 9.62 -2.06
CA TYR A 222 -14.94 10.52 -3.04
C TYR A 222 -16.42 10.80 -2.76
N ALA A 223 -17.15 9.84 -2.20
CA ALA A 223 -18.53 10.09 -1.77
C ALA A 223 -18.60 11.19 -0.70
N PHE A 224 -17.71 11.15 0.29
CA PHE A 224 -17.64 12.21 1.30
C PHE A 224 -17.12 13.53 0.71
N LEU A 225 -16.09 13.48 -0.12
CA LEU A 225 -15.53 14.67 -0.76
C LEU A 225 -16.55 15.36 -1.67
N ASP A 226 -17.26 14.60 -2.50
CA ASP A 226 -18.27 15.11 -3.44
C ASP A 226 -19.54 15.60 -2.70
N ALA A 227 -19.80 15.09 -1.48
CA ALA A 227 -20.81 15.64 -0.57
C ALA A 227 -20.37 16.94 0.15
N GLY A 228 -19.14 17.41 -0.08
CA GLY A 228 -18.61 18.66 0.49
C GLY A 228 -17.92 18.51 1.84
N MET A 229 -17.57 17.28 2.24
CA MET A 229 -16.79 17.04 3.45
C MET A 229 -15.30 17.24 3.21
N PHE A 230 -14.57 17.54 4.29
CA PHE A 230 -13.11 17.34 4.33
C PHE A 230 -12.83 15.89 4.67
N VAL A 231 -11.92 15.25 3.92
CA VAL A 231 -11.62 13.82 4.10
C VAL A 231 -10.13 13.62 4.34
N ASP A 232 -9.81 12.97 5.45
CA ASP A 232 -8.45 12.63 5.82
C ASP A 232 -8.27 11.10 5.88
N LEU A 233 -7.02 10.65 5.73
CA LEU A 233 -6.65 9.24 5.86
C LEU A 233 -5.78 9.03 7.08
N ALA A 234 -6.04 7.94 7.80
CA ALA A 234 -5.19 7.47 8.87
C ALA A 234 -4.92 5.96 8.74
N SER A 235 -3.90 5.50 9.43
CA SER A 235 -3.58 4.09 9.55
C SER A 235 -3.02 3.82 10.96
N PRO A 236 -2.93 2.58 11.43
CA PRO A 236 -2.44 2.28 12.77
C PRO A 236 -1.11 2.96 13.13
N ASN A 237 -0.16 2.99 12.19
CA ASN A 237 1.19 3.54 12.42
C ASN A 237 1.47 4.85 11.66
N GLY A 238 0.54 5.32 10.85
CA GLY A 238 0.79 6.41 9.91
C GLY A 238 1.64 5.98 8.71
N GLY A 239 1.98 6.94 7.84
CA GLY A 239 2.80 6.70 6.66
C GLY A 239 2.03 6.01 5.53
N VAL A 240 2.68 5.07 4.87
CA VAL A 240 2.13 4.44 3.66
C VAL A 240 0.95 3.52 3.97
N ILE A 241 -0.12 3.69 3.23
CA ILE A 241 -1.24 2.75 3.12
C ILE A 241 -1.01 1.88 1.89
N PRO A 242 -0.69 0.58 2.05
CA PRO A 242 -0.58 -0.32 0.90
C PRO A 242 -1.96 -0.55 0.27
N VAL A 243 -2.01 -0.52 -1.05
CA VAL A 243 -3.23 -0.78 -1.83
C VAL A 243 -3.14 -2.15 -2.47
N ASP A 244 -4.16 -2.99 -2.29
CA ASP A 244 -4.20 -4.33 -2.88
C ASP A 244 -4.14 -4.25 -4.41
N PRO A 245 -3.12 -4.82 -5.06
CA PRO A 245 -2.96 -4.71 -6.50
C PRO A 245 -4.09 -5.36 -7.31
N GLN A 246 -4.81 -6.30 -6.71
CA GLN A 246 -5.93 -6.94 -7.39
C GLN A 246 -7.13 -6.01 -7.49
N SER A 247 -7.31 -5.13 -6.48
CA SER A 247 -8.41 -4.19 -6.44
C SER A 247 -8.37 -3.12 -7.54
N VAL A 248 -7.17 -2.78 -8.01
CA VAL A 248 -6.99 -1.78 -9.09
C VAL A 248 -6.94 -2.39 -10.50
N LYS A 249 -7.21 -3.70 -10.64
CA LYS A 249 -7.28 -4.33 -11.96
C LYS A 249 -8.48 -3.79 -12.78
N PRO A 250 -8.34 -3.59 -14.09
CA PRO A 250 -9.37 -2.96 -14.94
C PRO A 250 -10.75 -3.64 -14.94
N VAL A 251 -10.82 -4.90 -14.51
CA VAL A 251 -12.07 -5.68 -14.43
C VAL A 251 -12.85 -5.39 -13.15
N ILE A 252 -12.15 -5.04 -12.09
CA ILE A 252 -12.70 -4.95 -10.71
C ILE A 252 -12.85 -3.49 -10.28
N ARG A 253 -11.88 -2.65 -10.63
CA ARG A 253 -11.81 -1.28 -10.14
C ARG A 253 -13.04 -0.45 -10.51
N SER A 254 -13.44 0.41 -9.59
CA SER A 254 -14.54 1.35 -9.72
C SER A 254 -14.17 2.60 -10.53
N ALA A 255 -15.14 3.50 -10.72
CA ALA A 255 -14.90 4.83 -11.27
C ALA A 255 -14.05 5.68 -10.32
N GLU A 256 -14.25 5.52 -9.02
CA GLU A 256 -13.48 6.20 -7.96
C GLU A 256 -12.03 5.68 -7.91
N ASP A 257 -11.80 4.39 -8.17
CA ASP A 257 -10.46 3.86 -8.33
C ASP A 257 -9.76 4.45 -9.56
N ASP A 258 -10.48 4.65 -10.68
CA ASP A 258 -9.95 5.36 -11.85
C ASP A 258 -9.61 6.83 -11.51
N ARG A 259 -10.44 7.49 -10.69
CA ARG A 259 -10.20 8.84 -10.19
C ARG A 259 -8.96 8.88 -9.30
N PHE A 260 -8.84 7.96 -8.34
CA PHE A 260 -7.68 7.83 -7.46
C PHE A 260 -6.36 7.67 -8.23
N LEU A 261 -6.34 6.83 -9.27
CA LEU A 261 -5.13 6.62 -10.06
C LEU A 261 -4.66 7.89 -10.81
N ALA A 262 -5.53 8.90 -10.93
CA ALA A 262 -5.24 10.18 -11.55
C ALA A 262 -5.12 11.35 -10.55
N ASP A 263 -5.44 11.12 -9.27
CA ASP A 263 -5.51 12.14 -8.22
C ASP A 263 -4.22 12.15 -7.39
N ASP A 264 -3.40 13.16 -7.61
CA ASP A 264 -2.12 13.32 -6.92
C ASP A 264 -2.32 13.61 -5.42
N ASP A 265 -3.38 14.35 -5.05
CA ASP A 265 -3.66 14.73 -3.66
C ASP A 265 -4.02 13.49 -2.82
N LEU A 266 -4.90 12.63 -3.36
CA LEU A 266 -5.24 11.38 -2.67
C LEU A 266 -4.04 10.42 -2.61
N ARG A 267 -3.25 10.33 -3.67
CA ARG A 267 -2.03 9.51 -3.67
C ARG A 267 -1.00 9.99 -2.65
N GLU A 268 -0.87 11.31 -2.46
CA GLU A 268 -0.03 11.86 -1.41
C GLU A 268 -0.54 11.47 -0.01
N LYS A 269 -1.85 11.56 0.23
CA LYS A 269 -2.47 11.10 1.49
C LYS A 269 -2.28 9.61 1.74
N VAL A 270 -2.38 8.78 0.69
CA VAL A 270 -2.12 7.33 0.78
C VAL A 270 -0.65 7.05 1.09
N GLY A 271 0.27 7.86 0.56
CA GLY A 271 1.70 7.76 0.87
C GLY A 271 2.08 8.27 2.26
N ASN A 272 1.26 9.14 2.87
CA ASN A 272 1.57 9.86 4.10
C ASN A 272 0.33 9.96 5.01
N SER A 273 -0.30 8.84 5.32
CA SER A 273 -1.45 8.83 6.24
C SER A 273 -1.05 9.24 7.66
N MET A 274 -1.99 9.78 8.41
CA MET A 274 -1.77 10.11 9.82
C MET A 274 -1.67 8.83 10.67
N ALA A 275 -0.79 8.82 11.67
CA ALA A 275 -0.85 7.78 12.69
C ALA A 275 -2.13 7.96 13.51
N ILE A 276 -2.91 6.90 13.68
CA ILE A 276 -4.21 6.99 14.37
C ILE A 276 -4.08 7.50 15.81
N ALA A 277 -2.96 7.23 16.47
CA ALA A 277 -2.68 7.72 17.81
C ALA A 277 -2.66 9.26 17.89
N ASP A 278 -2.21 9.92 16.82
CA ASP A 278 -2.02 11.39 16.75
C ASP A 278 -3.29 12.13 16.28
N VAL A 279 -4.33 11.39 15.89
CA VAL A 279 -5.57 11.97 15.37
C VAL A 279 -6.39 12.60 16.50
N ASP A 280 -6.81 13.85 16.32
CA ASP A 280 -7.85 14.48 17.13
C ASP A 280 -9.23 14.03 16.63
N ILE A 281 -9.74 12.96 17.24
CA ILE A 281 -11.01 12.34 16.86
C ILE A 281 -12.23 13.28 17.03
N ALA A 282 -12.15 14.22 17.97
CA ALA A 282 -13.22 15.17 18.21
C ALA A 282 -13.49 16.08 16.99
N SER A 283 -12.48 16.32 16.17
CA SER A 283 -12.57 17.12 14.96
C SER A 283 -13.31 16.47 13.80
N TYR A 284 -13.64 15.17 13.88
CA TYR A 284 -14.34 14.44 12.82
C TYR A 284 -15.80 14.18 13.17
N ASP A 285 -16.65 14.10 12.15
CA ASP A 285 -18.07 13.72 12.26
C ASP A 285 -18.27 12.23 11.94
N VAL A 286 -17.41 11.67 11.09
CA VAL A 286 -17.46 10.28 10.63
C VAL A 286 -16.09 9.63 10.76
N VAL A 287 -16.03 8.40 11.25
CA VAL A 287 -14.88 7.51 11.21
C VAL A 287 -15.26 6.27 10.40
N PHE A 288 -14.58 6.03 9.29
CA PHE A 288 -14.87 4.92 8.41
C PHE A 288 -13.68 3.95 8.35
N LEU A 289 -13.92 2.67 8.57
CA LEU A 289 -12.92 1.62 8.59
C LEU A 289 -12.94 0.90 7.24
N ALA A 290 -11.96 1.17 6.40
CA ALA A 290 -11.77 0.50 5.13
C ALA A 290 -11.19 -0.91 5.35
N GLY A 291 -11.62 -1.86 4.57
CA GLY A 291 -11.13 -3.23 4.69
C GLY A 291 -9.99 -3.54 3.71
N GLY A 292 -10.10 -4.66 3.05
CA GLY A 292 -9.01 -5.33 2.35
C GLY A 292 -8.33 -6.35 3.27
N TRP A 293 -7.57 -7.26 2.71
CA TRP A 293 -7.01 -8.37 3.51
C TRP A 293 -5.91 -7.93 4.47
N GLY A 294 -5.23 -6.80 4.20
CA GLY A 294 -4.27 -6.22 5.12
C GLY A 294 -4.89 -5.88 6.48
N ALA A 295 -6.15 -5.43 6.50
CA ALA A 295 -6.88 -5.08 7.71
C ALA A 295 -7.00 -6.26 8.72
N ALA A 296 -6.92 -7.50 8.24
CA ALA A 296 -6.94 -8.69 9.08
C ALA A 296 -5.67 -8.89 9.92
N PHE A 297 -4.62 -8.13 9.67
CA PHE A 297 -3.33 -8.24 10.36
C PHE A 297 -3.14 -7.17 11.45
N ASP A 298 -3.67 -5.97 11.24
CA ASP A 298 -3.32 -4.83 12.08
C ASP A 298 -4.50 -4.07 12.68
N LEU A 299 -5.67 -3.95 12.01
CA LEU A 299 -6.76 -3.13 12.54
C LEU A 299 -7.32 -3.70 13.84
N GLY A 300 -7.54 -5.01 13.90
CA GLY A 300 -8.11 -5.67 15.08
C GLY A 300 -7.15 -5.80 16.26
N THR A 301 -5.86 -5.54 16.06
CA THR A 301 -4.82 -5.63 17.09
C THR A 301 -4.34 -4.26 17.57
N SER A 302 -4.72 -3.18 16.92
CA SER A 302 -4.30 -1.82 17.24
C SER A 302 -5.03 -1.27 18.47
N ASP A 303 -4.32 -1.18 19.60
CA ASP A 303 -4.86 -0.57 20.83
C ASP A 303 -5.13 0.93 20.63
N ALA A 304 -4.30 1.62 19.86
CA ALA A 304 -4.50 3.03 19.52
C ALA A 304 -5.80 3.25 18.73
N LEU A 305 -6.07 2.39 17.73
CA LEU A 305 -7.33 2.45 17.00
C LEU A 305 -8.51 2.17 17.92
N GLY A 306 -8.42 1.13 18.75
CA GLY A 306 -9.47 0.82 19.73
C GLY A 306 -9.80 2.00 20.64
N ALA A 307 -8.78 2.69 21.18
CA ALA A 307 -8.97 3.87 22.01
C ALA A 307 -9.66 5.02 21.24
N LYS A 308 -9.28 5.26 19.98
CA LYS A 308 -9.88 6.30 19.15
C LYS A 308 -11.33 5.99 18.74
N ILE A 309 -11.65 4.73 18.51
CA ILE A 309 -13.05 4.30 18.28
C ILE A 309 -13.88 4.43 19.54
N THR A 310 -13.33 4.11 20.71
CA THR A 310 -14.00 4.36 22.01
C THR A 310 -14.32 5.83 22.18
N GLU A 311 -13.34 6.72 21.97
CA GLU A 311 -13.50 8.18 21.99
C GLU A 311 -14.57 8.66 20.99
N ALA A 312 -14.52 8.15 19.74
CA ALA A 312 -15.50 8.48 18.71
C ALA A 312 -16.93 8.10 19.12
N ASN A 313 -17.12 6.92 19.73
CA ASN A 313 -18.42 6.47 20.23
C ASN A 313 -18.91 7.34 21.38
N GLU A 314 -18.06 7.69 22.34
CA GLU A 314 -18.40 8.58 23.47
C GLU A 314 -18.81 9.98 23.00
N LEU A 315 -18.20 10.47 21.93
CA LEU A 315 -18.52 11.75 21.30
C LEU A 315 -19.73 11.67 20.35
N GLY A 316 -20.37 10.50 20.21
CA GLY A 316 -21.54 10.29 19.34
C GLY A 316 -21.21 10.46 17.85
N LYS A 317 -19.99 10.16 17.44
CA LYS A 317 -19.59 10.20 16.03
C LYS A 317 -20.19 9.02 15.26
N VAL A 318 -20.38 9.20 13.96
CA VAL A 318 -20.78 8.09 13.08
C VAL A 318 -19.57 7.19 12.85
N ILE A 319 -19.71 5.90 13.13
CA ILE A 319 -18.67 4.90 12.90
C ILE A 319 -19.20 3.90 11.87
N GLY A 320 -18.48 3.74 10.77
CA GLY A 320 -18.82 2.82 9.71
C GLY A 320 -17.64 1.93 9.32
N GLY A 321 -17.91 0.87 8.58
CA GLY A 321 -16.83 0.03 8.06
C GLY A 321 -17.36 -0.97 7.04
N VAL A 322 -16.43 -1.53 6.26
CA VAL A 322 -16.73 -2.48 5.20
C VAL A 322 -15.74 -3.64 5.21
N CYS A 323 -16.17 -4.81 4.77
CA CYS A 323 -15.33 -5.99 4.53
C CYS A 323 -14.58 -6.44 5.81
N HIS A 324 -13.26 -6.31 5.85
CA HIS A 324 -12.43 -6.57 7.02
C HIS A 324 -12.28 -5.35 7.95
N GLY A 325 -12.71 -4.16 7.52
CA GLY A 325 -12.63 -2.93 8.31
C GLY A 325 -13.23 -3.03 9.72
N PRO A 326 -14.41 -3.68 9.92
CA PRO A 326 -15.00 -3.84 11.24
C PRO A 326 -14.13 -4.56 12.29
N LEU A 327 -13.03 -5.23 11.90
CA LEU A 327 -12.02 -5.71 12.85
C LEU A 327 -11.45 -4.57 13.71
N GLY A 328 -11.37 -3.35 13.20
CA GLY A 328 -10.92 -2.18 13.96
C GLY A 328 -11.77 -1.84 15.18
N LEU A 329 -12.94 -2.46 15.32
CA LEU A 329 -13.82 -2.29 16.49
C LEU A 329 -13.46 -3.22 17.67
N LEU A 330 -12.62 -4.24 17.44
CA LEU A 330 -12.36 -5.31 18.43
C LEU A 330 -11.75 -4.81 19.74
N LYS A 331 -10.93 -3.76 19.67
CA LYS A 331 -10.28 -3.18 20.86
C LYS A 331 -11.03 -2.00 21.46
N ALA A 332 -12.15 -1.59 20.86
CA ALA A 332 -12.97 -0.50 21.36
C ALA A 332 -13.87 -0.98 22.50
N THR A 333 -14.12 -0.10 23.47
CA THR A 333 -14.94 -0.38 24.65
C THR A 333 -16.09 0.62 24.77
N ALA A 334 -17.18 0.18 25.38
CA ALA A 334 -18.23 1.06 25.84
C ALA A 334 -17.84 1.72 27.18
N SER A 335 -18.62 2.70 27.62
CA SER A 335 -18.36 3.45 28.88
C SER A 335 -18.34 2.59 30.14
N ASP A 336 -18.93 1.39 30.10
CA ASP A 336 -18.92 0.41 31.18
C ASP A 336 -17.73 -0.58 31.08
N GLY A 337 -16.85 -0.40 30.13
CA GLY A 337 -15.64 -1.22 29.92
C GLY A 337 -15.87 -2.52 29.14
N ARG A 338 -17.10 -2.83 28.73
CA ARG A 338 -17.39 -3.98 27.87
C ARG A 338 -16.96 -3.71 26.42
N PRO A 339 -16.75 -4.76 25.60
CA PRO A 339 -16.52 -4.57 24.16
C PRO A 339 -17.60 -3.69 23.54
N LEU A 340 -17.19 -2.70 22.74
CA LEU A 340 -18.11 -1.74 22.11
C LEU A 340 -19.22 -2.43 21.30
N VAL A 341 -18.89 -3.53 20.64
CA VAL A 341 -19.80 -4.26 19.74
C VAL A 341 -20.64 -5.30 20.46
N GLU A 342 -20.47 -5.52 21.76
CA GLU A 342 -21.26 -6.50 22.51
C GLU A 342 -22.75 -6.15 22.46
N GLY A 343 -23.54 -7.09 21.95
CA GLY A 343 -24.99 -6.93 21.79
C GLY A 343 -25.40 -6.05 20.61
N ARG A 344 -24.47 -5.42 19.90
CA ARG A 344 -24.79 -4.60 18.72
C ARG A 344 -24.86 -5.45 17.45
N ARG A 345 -25.74 -5.05 16.55
CA ARG A 345 -25.88 -5.65 15.23
C ARG A 345 -24.73 -5.20 14.34
N ILE A 346 -24.07 -6.13 13.67
CA ILE A 346 -22.92 -5.84 12.80
C ILE A 346 -22.88 -6.79 11.61
N SER A 347 -22.40 -6.29 10.49
CA SER A 347 -22.06 -7.08 9.31
C SER A 347 -20.62 -6.84 8.89
N ALA A 348 -19.97 -7.89 8.40
CA ALA A 348 -18.62 -7.85 7.86
C ALA A 348 -18.42 -9.08 6.96
N VAL A 349 -17.19 -9.34 6.51
CA VAL A 349 -16.86 -10.56 5.75
C VAL A 349 -17.13 -11.80 6.60
N THR A 350 -17.85 -12.75 6.02
CA THR A 350 -18.18 -14.03 6.66
C THR A 350 -17.05 -15.04 6.55
N ASP A 351 -17.00 -16.01 7.45
CA ASP A 351 -16.07 -17.14 7.38
C ASP A 351 -16.23 -17.93 6.06
N LYS A 352 -17.44 -17.97 5.51
CA LYS A 352 -17.70 -18.61 4.21
C LYS A 352 -17.10 -17.80 3.07
N GLN A 353 -17.23 -16.46 3.07
CA GLN A 353 -16.60 -15.58 2.09
C GLN A 353 -15.08 -15.70 2.12
N VAL A 354 -14.48 -15.74 3.31
CA VAL A 354 -13.02 -15.94 3.48
C VAL A 354 -12.57 -17.24 2.79
N ARG A 355 -13.28 -18.36 3.02
CA ARG A 355 -12.97 -19.63 2.37
C ARG A 355 -13.15 -19.59 0.86
N GLU A 356 -14.25 -19.03 0.38
CA GLU A 356 -14.57 -18.97 -1.05
C GLU A 356 -13.64 -18.07 -1.84
N LEU A 357 -13.05 -17.06 -1.17
CA LEU A 357 -12.04 -16.15 -1.74
C LEU A 357 -10.62 -16.71 -1.62
N GLY A 358 -10.42 -17.78 -0.85
CA GLY A 358 -9.12 -18.43 -0.68
C GLY A 358 -8.13 -17.61 0.16
N ILE A 359 -8.62 -16.85 1.14
CA ILE A 359 -7.84 -15.98 2.02
C ILE A 359 -7.81 -16.45 3.49
N GLU A 360 -7.93 -17.75 3.70
CA GLU A 360 -7.93 -18.35 5.04
C GLU A 360 -6.61 -18.19 5.81
N SER A 361 -5.54 -17.79 5.11
CA SER A 361 -4.22 -17.55 5.71
C SER A 361 -4.12 -16.25 6.51
N THR A 362 -5.17 -15.45 6.60
CA THR A 362 -5.17 -14.23 7.43
C THR A 362 -5.34 -14.56 8.91
N PRO A 363 -4.67 -13.82 9.84
CA PRO A 363 -4.69 -14.14 11.27
C PRO A 363 -6.04 -13.89 11.93
N GLN A 364 -6.82 -12.94 11.43
CA GLN A 364 -8.15 -12.59 11.96
C GLN A 364 -9.23 -12.73 10.89
N HIS A 365 -10.37 -13.30 11.27
CA HIS A 365 -11.55 -13.45 10.42
C HIS A 365 -12.71 -12.64 11.02
N PRO A 366 -13.26 -11.64 10.32
CA PRO A 366 -14.20 -10.70 10.90
C PRO A 366 -15.39 -11.33 11.59
N GLU A 367 -16.10 -12.27 10.95
CA GLU A 367 -17.27 -12.91 11.56
C GLU A 367 -16.92 -13.59 12.89
N ARG A 368 -15.87 -14.39 12.90
CA ARG A 368 -15.44 -15.15 14.07
C ARG A 368 -15.02 -14.24 15.22
N GLU A 369 -14.18 -13.25 14.92
CA GLU A 369 -13.64 -12.34 15.92
C GLU A 369 -14.71 -11.44 16.52
N LEU A 370 -15.62 -10.91 15.70
CA LEU A 370 -16.71 -10.05 16.17
C LEU A 370 -17.73 -10.83 17.01
N ARG A 371 -18.08 -12.07 16.61
CA ARG A 371 -18.92 -12.94 17.44
C ARG A 371 -18.26 -13.29 18.78
N ALA A 372 -16.95 -13.49 18.79
CA ALA A 372 -16.21 -13.82 20.01
C ALA A 372 -16.24 -12.70 21.07
N VAL A 373 -16.35 -11.44 20.65
CA VAL A 373 -16.53 -10.28 21.54
C VAL A 373 -17.98 -9.88 21.74
N GLY A 374 -18.94 -10.76 21.41
CA GLY A 374 -20.35 -10.62 21.74
C GLY A 374 -21.22 -9.85 20.74
N ALA A 375 -20.71 -9.55 19.53
CA ALA A 375 -21.52 -8.90 18.51
C ALA A 375 -22.66 -9.81 17.99
N VAL A 376 -23.80 -9.21 17.67
CA VAL A 376 -24.92 -9.85 16.95
C VAL A 376 -24.60 -9.77 15.46
N PHE A 377 -23.85 -10.74 14.98
CA PHE A 377 -23.39 -10.74 13.58
C PHE A 377 -24.50 -11.17 12.63
N GLU A 378 -24.77 -10.33 11.64
CA GLU A 378 -25.77 -10.56 10.61
C GLU A 378 -25.10 -10.70 9.23
N SER A 379 -25.64 -11.58 8.41
CA SER A 379 -25.21 -11.78 7.04
C SER A 379 -26.30 -12.42 6.20
N GLU A 380 -26.24 -12.19 4.89
CA GLU A 380 -27.00 -12.96 3.92
C GLU A 380 -26.12 -14.07 3.35
N SER A 381 -26.77 -15.13 2.88
CA SER A 381 -26.10 -16.26 2.27
C SER A 381 -26.64 -16.50 0.86
N ALA A 382 -25.74 -16.76 -0.07
CA ALA A 382 -26.05 -17.17 -1.44
C ALA A 382 -25.32 -18.47 -1.78
N ARG A 383 -25.54 -19.01 -2.99
CA ARG A 383 -24.77 -20.17 -3.46
C ARG A 383 -23.27 -19.90 -3.46
N ARG A 384 -22.87 -18.64 -3.71
CA ARG A 384 -21.55 -18.09 -3.43
C ARG A 384 -21.74 -16.79 -2.66
N ASP A 385 -21.22 -16.71 -1.45
CA ASP A 385 -21.44 -15.58 -0.54
C ASP A 385 -20.77 -14.27 -0.98
N PRO A 386 -19.67 -14.22 -1.79
CA PRO A 386 -19.27 -12.96 -2.41
C PRO A 386 -20.35 -12.28 -3.26
N LEU A 387 -21.45 -12.99 -3.57
CA LEU A 387 -22.63 -12.48 -4.25
C LEU A 387 -23.74 -12.01 -3.28
N ALA A 388 -23.58 -12.21 -1.99
CA ALA A 388 -24.55 -11.85 -0.97
C ALA A 388 -24.07 -10.58 -0.24
N ASN A 389 -24.65 -9.44 -0.60
CA ASN A 389 -24.39 -8.18 0.07
C ASN A 389 -25.35 -7.99 1.24
N HIS A 390 -24.82 -7.62 2.39
CA HIS A 390 -25.61 -7.31 3.58
C HIS A 390 -25.04 -6.07 4.27
N TRP A 391 -25.92 -5.20 4.75
CA TRP A 391 -25.52 -4.01 5.50
C TRP A 391 -26.43 -3.85 6.73
N VAL A 392 -25.87 -3.29 7.77
CA VAL A 392 -26.55 -3.10 9.07
C VAL A 392 -26.33 -1.66 9.53
N VAL A 393 -27.37 -1.07 10.08
CA VAL A 393 -27.29 0.17 10.86
C VAL A 393 -27.80 -0.16 12.26
N ASP A 394 -26.97 0.15 13.28
CA ASP A 394 -27.25 -0.10 14.69
C ASP A 394 -27.06 1.18 15.50
#